data_d33d86abe31ac6095e655b7532e13b4a
#
_entry.id   d33d86abe31ac6095e655b7532e13b4a
#
_cell.length_a   1.000
_cell.length_b   1.000
_cell.length_c   1.000
_cell.angle_alpha   90.00
_cell.angle_beta   90.00
_cell.angle_gamma   90.00
#
_symmetry.space_group_name_H-M   'P 1'
#
loop_
_entity.id
_entity.type
_entity.pdbx_description
1 polymer ?
#
loop_
_entity_poly.entity_id
_entity_poly.type
_entity_poly.pdbx_seq_one_letter_code
_entity_poly.pdbx_strand_id
1 'polypeptide(L)'
;MKDLNVKSVKVYKPEILSCPICGNQLKYCYAISNKVVQFSSGKTIRIKNLGYKCPKCMDTVYFSQTANKLAFRGYTYSTKTVCMIDYEKTIKNKGRDEICDLLANKNIEISDRNINMLHKKFIELYEMDYDKNIKEAYKNMLDKYKEIRICLDLITVNEIIYVLMYNFFTGEILAIWKFEGIDDHKLIDTLSLYIKDNPDITTIFSVRGYVSKFVPIIKSLICKKTKVYSFLKF
;
A
#
# COMPACT_ATOMS: atom_id res chain seq x y z
N MET A 1 -1.87 26.53 16.62
CA MET A 1 -1.14 26.01 15.46
C MET A 1 0.20 26.72 15.48
N LYS A 2 1.33 26.02 15.72
CA LYS A 2 2.65 26.66 15.62
C LYS A 2 2.85 27.12 14.17
N ASP A 3 3.39 28.32 14.00
CA ASP A 3 3.74 28.85 12.67
C ASP A 3 4.89 28.01 12.10
N LEU A 4 4.53 27.03 11.28
CA LEU A 4 5.51 26.24 10.54
C LEU A 4 6.23 27.16 9.55
N ASN A 5 7.54 27.31 9.72
CA ASN A 5 8.37 28.17 8.87
C ASN A 5 8.37 27.63 7.43
N VAL A 6 7.47 28.15 6.59
CA VAL A 6 7.28 27.72 5.20
C VAL A 6 8.40 28.28 4.33
N LYS A 7 9.33 27.44 3.92
CA LYS A 7 10.49 27.83 3.10
C LYS A 7 10.17 28.13 1.63
N SER A 8 9.10 27.57 1.09
CA SER A 8 8.70 27.77 -0.30
C SER A 8 7.24 27.40 -0.57
N VAL A 9 6.69 27.92 -1.66
CA VAL A 9 5.38 27.58 -2.19
C VAL A 9 5.55 26.87 -3.53
N LYS A 10 4.97 25.67 -3.66
CA LYS A 10 4.90 24.95 -4.95
C LYS A 10 3.46 24.90 -5.43
N VAL A 11 3.26 25.32 -6.67
CA VAL A 11 1.97 25.31 -7.35
C VAL A 11 1.97 24.18 -8.38
N TYR A 12 0.96 23.32 -8.28
CA TYR A 12 0.75 22.20 -9.20
C TYR A 12 -0.49 22.45 -10.04
N LYS A 13 -0.36 22.17 -11.33
CA LYS A 13 -1.45 22.15 -12.31
C LYS A 13 -1.72 20.70 -12.70
N PRO A 14 -2.88 20.37 -13.31
CA PRO A 14 -3.10 19.05 -13.89
C PRO A 14 -1.97 18.67 -14.85
N GLU A 15 -1.66 17.39 -14.91
CA GLU A 15 -0.67 16.83 -15.85
C GLU A 15 -1.14 16.97 -17.31
N ILE A 16 -2.46 17.11 -17.53
CA ILE A 16 -3.08 17.38 -18.83
C ILE A 16 -3.74 18.76 -18.79
N LEU A 17 -3.56 19.55 -19.83
CA LEU A 17 -4.17 20.88 -19.96
C LEU A 17 -5.27 20.95 -21.02
N SER A 18 -5.49 19.85 -21.76
CA SER A 18 -6.57 19.69 -22.72
C SER A 18 -7.58 18.65 -22.24
N CYS A 19 -8.85 18.89 -22.50
CA CYS A 19 -9.93 17.97 -22.12
C CYS A 19 -9.81 16.65 -22.90
N PRO A 20 -9.75 15.48 -22.25
CA PRO A 20 -9.62 14.21 -22.95
C PRO A 20 -10.88 13.82 -23.73
N ILE A 21 -12.03 14.46 -23.46
CA ILE A 21 -13.30 14.18 -24.14
C ILE A 21 -13.46 14.99 -25.43
N CYS A 22 -13.16 16.31 -25.39
CA CYS A 22 -13.46 17.20 -26.50
C CYS A 22 -12.26 18.02 -27.01
N GLY A 23 -11.04 17.80 -26.46
CA GLY A 23 -9.82 18.51 -26.87
C GLY A 23 -9.70 19.96 -26.41
N ASN A 24 -10.76 20.59 -25.88
CA ASN A 24 -10.74 22.00 -25.48
C ASN A 24 -9.76 22.21 -24.29
N GLN A 25 -9.15 23.42 -24.31
CA GLN A 25 -8.25 23.80 -23.24
C GLN A 25 -8.98 23.88 -21.89
N LEU A 26 -8.41 23.27 -20.86
CA LEU A 26 -8.93 23.32 -19.49
C LEU A 26 -8.67 24.71 -18.89
N LYS A 27 -9.66 25.23 -18.15
CA LYS A 27 -9.56 26.51 -17.46
C LYS A 27 -9.51 26.30 -15.94
N TYR A 28 -8.71 27.13 -15.26
CA TYR A 28 -8.66 27.14 -13.79
C TYR A 28 -10.06 27.42 -13.21
N CYS A 29 -10.40 26.70 -12.18
CA CYS A 29 -11.67 26.88 -11.44
C CYS A 29 -11.45 27.21 -9.95
N TYR A 30 -10.68 26.40 -9.23
CA TYR A 30 -10.37 26.63 -7.80
C TYR A 30 -9.18 25.79 -7.36
N ALA A 31 -8.66 26.07 -6.15
CA ALA A 31 -7.63 25.24 -5.56
C ALA A 31 -8.24 24.00 -4.86
N ILE A 32 -7.89 22.81 -5.34
CA ILE A 32 -8.32 21.53 -4.72
C ILE A 32 -7.74 21.39 -3.31
N SER A 33 -6.48 21.78 -3.14
CA SER A 33 -5.82 21.82 -1.84
C SER A 33 -4.80 22.96 -1.76
N ASN A 34 -4.68 23.53 -0.56
CA ASN A 34 -3.67 24.51 -0.20
C ASN A 34 -3.21 24.18 1.21
N LYS A 35 -2.12 23.41 1.34
CA LYS A 35 -1.67 22.87 2.62
C LYS A 35 -0.17 23.00 2.81
N VAL A 36 0.26 23.09 4.06
CA VAL A 36 1.66 23.03 4.43
C VAL A 36 2.02 21.57 4.69
N VAL A 37 3.15 21.12 4.13
CA VAL A 37 3.61 19.73 4.23
C VAL A 37 5.06 19.71 4.71
N GLN A 38 5.32 18.94 5.76
CA GLN A 38 6.65 18.62 6.27
C GLN A 38 7.16 17.33 5.60
N PHE A 39 8.28 17.42 4.93
CA PHE A 39 8.91 16.30 4.23
C PHE A 39 9.93 15.58 5.13
N SER A 40 10.18 14.31 4.84
CA SER A 40 11.18 13.48 5.54
C SER A 40 12.61 14.04 5.52
N SER A 41 12.87 15.02 4.68
CA SER A 41 14.12 15.80 4.62
C SER A 41 14.17 16.98 5.58
N GLY A 42 13.16 17.21 6.42
CA GLY A 42 13.02 18.37 7.29
C GLY A 42 12.56 19.66 6.58
N LYS A 43 12.31 19.60 5.25
CA LYS A 43 11.80 20.77 4.52
C LYS A 43 10.30 20.92 4.72
N THR A 44 9.87 22.17 4.96
CA THR A 44 8.45 22.53 5.04
C THR A 44 8.08 23.36 3.82
N ILE A 45 7.09 22.86 3.05
CA ILE A 45 6.68 23.46 1.77
C ILE A 45 5.16 23.64 1.76
N ARG A 46 4.68 24.77 1.28
CA ARG A 46 3.26 24.98 0.97
C ARG A 46 2.96 24.43 -0.41
N ILE A 47 2.02 23.50 -0.48
CA ILE A 47 1.57 22.87 -1.74
C ILE A 47 0.19 23.42 -2.09
N LYS A 48 0.09 24.04 -3.28
CA LYS A 48 -1.19 24.44 -3.90
C LYS A 48 -1.46 23.51 -5.07
N ASN A 49 -2.52 22.71 -5.00
CA ASN A 49 -2.98 21.88 -6.11
C ASN A 49 -4.19 22.55 -6.76
N LEU A 50 -4.04 22.96 -7.99
CA LEU A 50 -5.05 23.75 -8.72
C LEU A 50 -5.96 22.80 -9.50
N GLY A 51 -7.27 23.06 -9.41
CA GLY A 51 -8.31 22.39 -10.17
C GLY A 51 -8.64 23.14 -11.45
N TYR A 52 -8.81 22.42 -12.53
CA TYR A 52 -9.17 22.91 -13.85
C TYR A 52 -10.39 22.17 -14.36
N LYS A 53 -11.24 22.84 -15.11
CA LYS A 53 -12.44 22.27 -15.77
C LYS A 53 -12.45 22.56 -17.25
N CYS A 54 -13.08 21.67 -18.01
CA CYS A 54 -13.41 21.94 -19.38
C CYS A 54 -14.60 22.91 -19.45
N PRO A 55 -14.49 24.04 -20.16
CA PRO A 55 -15.61 24.99 -20.29
C PRO A 55 -16.79 24.43 -21.08
N LYS A 56 -16.58 23.39 -21.89
CA LYS A 56 -17.63 22.76 -22.72
C LYS A 56 -18.27 21.55 -22.03
N CYS A 57 -17.48 20.66 -21.42
CA CYS A 57 -17.97 19.40 -20.82
C CYS A 57 -18.37 19.54 -19.35
N MET A 58 -17.80 20.50 -18.62
CA MET A 58 -18.08 20.94 -17.22
C MET A 58 -18.12 19.87 -16.10
N ASP A 59 -18.19 18.59 -16.39
CA ASP A 59 -18.53 17.52 -15.43
C ASP A 59 -17.37 17.09 -14.50
N THR A 60 -16.11 17.26 -14.91
CA THR A 60 -14.96 16.74 -14.19
C THR A 60 -13.95 17.82 -13.87
N VAL A 61 -13.41 17.78 -12.62
CA VAL A 61 -12.28 18.63 -12.22
C VAL A 61 -10.99 17.85 -12.37
N TYR A 62 -10.11 18.35 -13.20
CA TYR A 62 -8.75 17.82 -13.40
C TYR A 62 -7.78 18.53 -12.46
N PHE A 63 -6.91 17.80 -11.82
CA PHE A 63 -5.92 18.32 -10.88
C PHE A 63 -4.68 17.43 -10.87
N SER A 64 -3.57 17.91 -10.30
CA SER A 64 -2.34 17.13 -10.27
C SER A 64 -2.43 15.92 -9.34
N GLN A 65 -2.25 14.74 -9.92
CA GLN A 65 -2.10 13.49 -9.17
C GLN A 65 -0.74 13.44 -8.47
N THR A 66 0.29 14.03 -9.08
CA THR A 66 1.61 14.17 -8.45
C THR A 66 1.52 14.92 -7.12
N ALA A 67 0.80 16.06 -7.09
CA ALA A 67 0.58 16.80 -5.84
C ALA A 67 -0.19 15.99 -4.78
N ASN A 68 -1.17 15.19 -5.20
CA ASN A 68 -1.93 14.33 -4.30
C ASN A 68 -1.07 13.24 -3.63
N LYS A 69 -0.13 12.67 -4.38
CA LYS A 69 0.79 11.63 -3.89
C LYS A 69 1.81 12.16 -2.88
N LEU A 70 2.06 13.47 -2.81
CA LEU A 70 3.05 14.04 -1.89
C LEU A 70 2.63 13.97 -0.42
N ALA A 71 1.34 14.06 -0.13
CA ALA A 71 0.82 13.94 1.23
C ALA A 71 -0.67 13.56 1.19
N PHE A 72 -1.11 12.72 2.12
CA PHE A 72 -2.52 12.33 2.24
C PHE A 72 -3.42 13.54 2.50
N ARG A 73 -4.69 13.41 2.10
CA ARG A 73 -5.70 14.45 2.33
C ARG A 73 -5.86 14.68 3.85
N GLY A 74 -5.81 15.94 4.27
CA GLY A 74 -5.95 16.31 5.69
C GLY A 74 -4.69 16.19 6.53
N TYR A 75 -3.56 15.75 5.96
CA TYR A 75 -2.31 15.59 6.68
C TYR A 75 -1.28 16.66 6.30
N THR A 76 -0.48 17.06 7.31
CA THR A 76 0.63 18.02 7.18
C THR A 76 1.99 17.34 6.97
N TYR A 77 2.03 16.02 7.00
CA TYR A 77 3.25 15.24 6.78
C TYR A 77 3.23 14.61 5.39
N SER A 78 4.39 14.56 4.75
CA SER A 78 4.49 13.92 3.43
C SER A 78 4.23 12.42 3.53
N THR A 79 3.75 11.82 2.45
CA THR A 79 3.57 10.36 2.35
C THR A 79 4.86 9.63 2.75
N LYS A 80 6.02 10.14 2.30
CA LYS A 80 7.33 9.58 2.64
C LYS A 80 7.65 9.64 4.14
N THR A 81 7.21 10.70 4.83
CA THR A 81 7.35 10.83 6.31
C THR A 81 6.47 9.79 7.00
N VAL A 82 5.25 9.59 6.53
CA VAL A 82 4.32 8.60 7.08
C VAL A 82 4.85 7.18 6.88
N CYS A 83 5.36 6.85 5.68
CA CYS A 83 6.01 5.56 5.43
C CYS A 83 7.25 5.34 6.32
N MET A 84 8.02 6.39 6.60
CA MET A 84 9.18 6.31 7.51
C MET A 84 8.74 6.01 8.95
N ILE A 85 7.68 6.63 9.44
CA ILE A 85 7.11 6.36 10.76
C ILE A 85 6.67 4.90 10.86
N ASP A 86 5.94 4.41 9.84
CA ASP A 86 5.50 3.02 9.80
C ASP A 86 6.68 2.05 9.80
N TYR A 87 7.68 2.28 8.96
CA TYR A 87 8.88 1.45 8.88
C TYR A 87 9.63 1.39 10.23
N GLU A 88 9.86 2.53 10.87
CA GLU A 88 10.56 2.57 12.17
C GLU A 88 9.76 1.88 13.28
N LYS A 89 8.42 1.99 13.23
CA LYS A 89 7.54 1.38 14.22
C LYS A 89 7.33 -0.12 13.99
N THR A 90 7.06 -0.53 12.75
CA THR A 90 6.67 -1.91 12.42
C THR A 90 7.88 -2.80 12.19
N ILE A 91 8.86 -2.32 11.42
CA ILE A 91 10.03 -3.13 11.04
C ILE A 91 11.16 -3.02 12.07
N LYS A 92 11.41 -1.79 12.57
CA LYS A 92 12.47 -1.56 13.56
C LYS A 92 11.99 -1.71 15.00
N ASN A 93 10.69 -1.91 15.22
CA ASN A 93 10.05 -2.05 16.53
C ASN A 93 10.39 -0.92 17.52
N LYS A 94 10.56 0.31 17.02
CA LYS A 94 10.88 1.46 17.85
C LYS A 94 9.68 1.99 18.62
N GLY A 95 9.95 2.47 19.82
CA GLY A 95 8.99 3.19 20.66
C GLY A 95 8.61 4.55 20.06
N ARG A 96 7.50 5.12 20.55
CA ARG A 96 7.02 6.45 20.08
C ARG A 96 8.04 7.55 20.32
N ASP A 97 8.66 7.55 21.49
CA ASP A 97 9.63 8.56 21.90
C ASP A 97 10.87 8.51 20.99
N GLU A 98 11.38 7.32 20.71
CA GLU A 98 12.50 7.13 19.79
C GLU A 98 12.19 7.62 18.37
N ILE A 99 10.93 7.44 17.91
CA ILE A 99 10.48 7.95 16.60
C ILE A 99 10.35 9.47 16.64
N CYS A 100 9.85 10.05 17.75
CA CYS A 100 9.80 11.49 17.94
C CYS A 100 11.21 12.11 17.87
N ASP A 101 12.18 11.55 18.58
CA ASP A 101 13.57 12.00 18.58
C ASP A 101 14.21 11.89 17.19
N LEU A 102 13.98 10.78 16.51
CA LEU A 102 14.47 10.57 15.14
C LEU A 102 13.92 11.61 14.17
N LEU A 103 12.65 11.99 14.31
CA LEU A 103 12.02 13.01 13.49
C LEU A 103 12.46 14.42 13.88
N ALA A 104 12.62 14.70 15.17
CA ALA A 104 13.15 15.98 15.69
C ALA A 104 14.57 16.25 15.16
N ASN A 105 15.44 15.23 15.13
CA ASN A 105 16.78 15.30 14.52
C ASN A 105 16.76 15.63 13.03
N LYS A 106 15.62 15.42 12.36
CA LYS A 106 15.36 15.80 10.96
C LYS A 106 14.60 17.13 10.83
N ASN A 107 14.45 17.91 11.91
CA ASN A 107 13.64 19.12 11.98
C ASN A 107 12.15 18.89 11.62
N ILE A 108 11.59 17.73 11.98
CA ILE A 108 10.19 17.40 11.84
C ILE A 108 9.58 17.35 13.23
N GLU A 109 8.73 18.34 13.56
CA GLU A 109 8.02 18.36 14.83
C GLU A 109 6.77 17.50 14.77
N ILE A 110 6.69 16.49 15.63
CA ILE A 110 5.54 15.59 15.74
C ILE A 110 5.30 15.21 17.20
N SER A 111 4.07 15.01 17.59
CA SER A 111 3.71 14.47 18.90
C SER A 111 3.47 12.96 18.84
N ASP A 112 3.65 12.27 19.96
CA ASP A 112 3.38 10.83 20.11
C ASP A 112 1.99 10.42 19.64
N ARG A 113 0.99 11.26 19.95
CA ARG A 113 -0.40 11.04 19.49
C ARG A 113 -0.47 11.02 17.97
N ASN A 114 0.23 11.94 17.30
CA ASN A 114 0.27 12.01 15.86
C ASN A 114 1.00 10.83 15.23
N ILE A 115 2.06 10.30 15.86
CA ILE A 115 2.74 9.08 15.39
C ILE A 115 1.76 7.92 15.34
N ASN A 116 1.01 7.66 16.42
CA ASN A 116 0.04 6.58 16.45
C ASN A 116 -1.10 6.79 15.44
N MET A 117 -1.59 8.02 15.32
CA MET A 117 -2.64 8.37 14.36
C MET A 117 -2.18 8.14 12.90
N LEU A 118 -0.97 8.58 12.57
CA LEU A 118 -0.40 8.43 11.23
C LEU A 118 -0.11 6.97 10.89
N HIS A 119 0.43 6.21 11.84
CA HIS A 119 0.66 4.78 11.69
C HIS A 119 -0.65 4.02 11.46
N LYS A 120 -1.67 4.23 12.31
CA LYS A 120 -2.98 3.61 12.11
C LYS A 120 -3.57 3.96 10.75
N LYS A 121 -3.51 5.24 10.36
CA LYS A 121 -4.03 5.69 9.06
C LYS A 121 -3.25 5.13 7.89
N PHE A 122 -1.95 4.93 8.03
CA PHE A 122 -1.14 4.28 7.00
C PHE A 122 -1.60 2.83 6.78
N ILE A 123 -1.80 2.08 7.88
CA ILE A 123 -2.31 0.69 7.81
C ILE A 123 -3.67 0.66 7.11
N GLU A 124 -4.63 1.49 7.53
CA GLU A 124 -5.96 1.57 6.90
C GLU A 124 -5.88 1.85 5.38
N LEU A 125 -5.03 2.79 4.97
CA LEU A 125 -4.86 3.14 3.55
C LEU A 125 -4.14 2.04 2.79
N TYR A 126 -3.17 1.38 3.41
CA TYR A 126 -2.47 0.25 2.83
C TYR A 126 -3.42 -0.93 2.59
N GLU A 127 -4.26 -1.25 3.57
CA GLU A 127 -5.28 -2.30 3.44
C GLU A 127 -6.27 -1.99 2.31
N MET A 128 -6.75 -0.75 2.21
CA MET A 128 -7.67 -0.34 1.14
C MET A 128 -7.05 -0.44 -0.27
N ASP A 129 -5.80 0.01 -0.44
CA ASP A 129 -5.10 -0.08 -1.72
C ASP A 129 -4.65 -1.51 -2.03
N TYR A 130 -4.41 -2.30 -1.00
CA TYR A 130 -3.97 -3.67 -1.09
C TYR A 130 -4.99 -4.57 -1.81
N ASP A 131 -6.25 -4.56 -1.37
CA ASP A 131 -7.32 -5.33 -2.01
C ASP A 131 -7.51 -4.95 -3.49
N LYS A 132 -7.38 -3.67 -3.79
CA LYS A 132 -7.45 -3.16 -5.16
C LYS A 132 -6.29 -3.66 -6.01
N ASN A 133 -5.07 -3.61 -5.48
CA ASN A 133 -3.87 -4.04 -6.18
C ASN A 133 -3.88 -5.55 -6.44
N ILE A 134 -4.36 -6.36 -5.48
CA ILE A 134 -4.53 -7.81 -5.67
C ILE A 134 -5.52 -8.11 -6.80
N LYS A 135 -6.68 -7.46 -6.80
CA LYS A 135 -7.69 -7.66 -7.85
C LYS A 135 -7.16 -7.28 -9.22
N GLU A 136 -6.38 -6.20 -9.30
CA GLU A 136 -5.72 -5.78 -10.55
C GLU A 136 -4.65 -6.78 -10.97
N ALA A 137 -3.83 -7.28 -10.05
CA ALA A 137 -2.83 -8.31 -10.32
C ALA A 137 -3.47 -9.62 -10.81
N TYR A 138 -4.59 -10.05 -10.20
CA TYR A 138 -5.33 -11.21 -10.66
C TYR A 138 -5.93 -11.03 -12.05
N LYS A 139 -6.52 -9.86 -12.31
CA LYS A 139 -7.02 -9.53 -13.64
C LYS A 139 -5.90 -9.57 -14.69
N ASN A 140 -4.75 -8.97 -14.38
CA ASN A 140 -3.59 -8.99 -15.28
C ASN A 140 -3.07 -10.42 -15.53
N MET A 141 -3.08 -11.29 -14.53
CA MET A 141 -2.73 -12.71 -14.70
C MET A 141 -3.73 -13.42 -15.62
N LEU A 142 -5.05 -13.22 -15.42
CA LEU A 142 -6.08 -13.81 -16.25
C LEU A 142 -6.01 -13.29 -17.69
N ASP A 143 -5.81 -11.99 -17.89
CA ASP A 143 -5.74 -11.38 -19.21
C ASP A 143 -4.53 -11.90 -19.99
N LYS A 144 -3.37 -11.99 -19.34
CA LYS A 144 -2.10 -12.35 -19.99
C LYS A 144 -1.84 -13.85 -20.07
N TYR A 145 -2.12 -14.58 -18.98
CA TYR A 145 -1.75 -15.99 -18.85
C TYR A 145 -2.93 -16.94 -18.81
N LYS A 146 -4.17 -16.40 -18.80
CA LYS A 146 -5.44 -17.17 -18.73
C LYS A 146 -5.61 -17.99 -17.46
N GLU A 147 -4.81 -17.72 -16.43
CA GLU A 147 -4.84 -18.43 -15.16
C GLU A 147 -4.24 -17.58 -14.04
N ILE A 148 -4.65 -17.83 -12.78
CA ILE A 148 -4.06 -17.24 -11.59
C ILE A 148 -3.18 -18.30 -10.93
N ARG A 149 -1.88 -18.06 -10.93
CA ARG A 149 -0.88 -18.87 -10.23
C ARG A 149 -0.22 -18.06 -9.12
N ILE A 150 -0.21 -18.60 -7.93
CA ILE A 150 0.41 -17.98 -6.76
C ILE A 150 1.49 -18.87 -6.16
N CYS A 151 2.48 -18.26 -5.55
CA CYS A 151 3.46 -18.92 -4.69
C CYS A 151 3.22 -18.52 -3.25
N LEU A 152 3.34 -19.46 -2.32
CA LEU A 152 3.34 -19.23 -0.88
C LEU A 152 4.73 -19.53 -0.33
N ASP A 153 5.31 -18.57 0.39
CA ASP A 153 6.55 -18.75 1.15
C ASP A 153 6.32 -18.37 2.61
N LEU A 154 7.14 -18.91 3.50
CA LEU A 154 7.08 -18.63 4.91
C LEU A 154 8.47 -18.25 5.41
N ILE A 155 8.56 -17.09 6.04
CA ILE A 155 9.78 -16.63 6.69
C ILE A 155 9.53 -16.40 8.18
N THR A 156 10.50 -16.74 9.01
CA THR A 156 10.46 -16.49 10.45
C THR A 156 11.50 -15.42 10.79
N VAL A 157 11.05 -14.36 11.46
CA VAL A 157 11.92 -13.27 11.92
C VAL A 157 11.55 -12.99 13.38
N ASN A 158 12.49 -13.14 14.31
CA ASN A 158 12.27 -12.89 15.75
C ASN A 158 11.02 -13.58 16.29
N GLU A 159 10.87 -14.88 16.04
CA GLU A 159 9.73 -15.72 16.47
C GLU A 159 8.38 -15.34 15.83
N ILE A 160 8.36 -14.35 14.97
CA ILE A 160 7.19 -13.96 14.17
C ILE A 160 7.24 -14.68 12.83
N ILE A 161 6.12 -15.29 12.49
CA ILE A 161 5.96 -15.97 11.19
C ILE A 161 5.28 -15.02 10.21
N TYR A 162 5.90 -14.83 9.06
CA TYR A 162 5.31 -14.13 7.93
C TYR A 162 5.04 -15.13 6.82
N VAL A 163 3.80 -15.17 6.37
CA VAL A 163 3.41 -15.89 5.15
C VAL A 163 3.34 -14.88 4.02
N LEU A 164 4.11 -15.14 2.99
CA LEU A 164 4.21 -14.29 1.81
C LEU A 164 3.50 -14.98 0.64
N MET A 165 2.64 -14.24 -0.05
CA MET A 165 2.02 -14.70 -1.28
C MET A 165 2.56 -13.88 -2.45
N TYR A 166 3.03 -14.57 -3.47
CA TYR A 166 3.62 -13.95 -4.66
C TYR A 166 2.82 -14.30 -5.91
N ASN A 167 2.81 -13.37 -6.84
CA ASN A 167 2.48 -13.64 -8.23
C ASN A 167 3.55 -14.57 -8.82
N PHE A 168 3.16 -15.77 -9.26
CA PHE A 168 4.10 -16.76 -9.81
C PHE A 168 4.89 -16.25 -11.02
N PHE A 169 4.28 -15.41 -11.85
CA PHE A 169 4.88 -14.96 -13.11
C PHE A 169 5.80 -13.74 -12.95
N THR A 170 5.51 -12.87 -11.98
CA THR A 170 6.24 -11.60 -11.81
C THR A 170 7.11 -11.56 -10.56
N GLY A 171 6.89 -12.46 -9.59
CA GLY A 171 7.54 -12.42 -8.28
C GLY A 171 7.04 -11.27 -7.38
N GLU A 172 6.01 -10.54 -7.80
CA GLU A 172 5.42 -9.45 -7.02
C GLU A 172 4.71 -10.01 -5.79
N ILE A 173 4.93 -9.37 -4.63
CA ILE A 173 4.25 -9.74 -3.39
C ILE A 173 2.79 -9.29 -3.47
N LEU A 174 1.88 -10.24 -3.37
CA LEU A 174 0.43 -10.01 -3.40
C LEU A 174 -0.14 -9.88 -1.99
N ALA A 175 0.36 -10.67 -1.04
CA ALA A 175 -0.12 -10.69 0.33
C ALA A 175 0.99 -10.99 1.32
N ILE A 176 0.85 -10.44 2.54
CA ILE A 176 1.69 -10.75 3.69
C ILE A 176 0.79 -10.92 4.90
N TRP A 177 0.83 -12.09 5.53
CA TRP A 177 0.18 -12.33 6.81
C TRP A 177 1.22 -12.49 7.91
N LYS A 178 0.96 -11.88 9.05
CA LYS A 178 1.80 -11.94 10.24
C LYS A 178 1.11 -12.82 11.30
N PHE A 179 1.85 -13.78 11.85
CA PHE A 179 1.40 -14.62 12.94
C PHE A 179 2.38 -14.53 14.11
N GLU A 180 1.86 -14.32 15.32
CA GLU A 180 2.63 -14.33 16.54
C GLU A 180 2.63 -15.77 17.10
N GLY A 181 3.78 -16.43 16.99
CA GLY A 181 3.93 -17.84 17.32
C GLY A 181 3.47 -18.80 16.21
N ILE A 182 3.76 -20.09 16.40
CA ILE A 182 3.39 -21.17 15.47
C ILE A 182 2.02 -21.72 15.90
N ASP A 183 0.96 -21.11 15.42
CA ASP A 183 -0.39 -21.67 15.48
C ASP A 183 -0.79 -22.18 14.11
N ASP A 184 -0.55 -23.47 13.88
CA ASP A 184 -0.83 -24.13 12.61
C ASP A 184 -2.31 -24.04 12.22
N HIS A 185 -3.23 -24.09 13.18
CA HIS A 185 -4.67 -23.98 12.91
C HIS A 185 -5.04 -22.59 12.39
N LYS A 186 -4.58 -21.55 13.06
CA LYS A 186 -4.85 -20.17 12.63
C LYS A 186 -4.28 -19.87 11.26
N LEU A 187 -3.09 -20.39 10.95
CA LEU A 187 -2.46 -20.26 9.63
C LEU A 187 -3.30 -20.95 8.55
N ILE A 188 -3.72 -22.20 8.80
CA ILE A 188 -4.55 -22.99 7.90
C ILE A 188 -5.89 -22.28 7.65
N ASP A 189 -6.55 -21.83 8.70
CA ASP A 189 -7.85 -21.16 8.62
C ASP A 189 -7.74 -19.88 7.78
N THR A 190 -6.70 -19.07 8.02
CA THR A 190 -6.47 -17.83 7.26
C THR A 190 -6.24 -18.10 5.78
N LEU A 191 -5.37 -19.05 5.44
CA LEU A 191 -5.09 -19.41 4.04
C LEU A 191 -6.29 -20.05 3.37
N SER A 192 -7.02 -20.90 4.09
CA SER A 192 -8.21 -21.58 3.58
C SER A 192 -9.33 -20.59 3.27
N LEU A 193 -9.56 -19.63 4.17
CA LEU A 193 -10.54 -18.58 3.96
C LEU A 193 -10.16 -17.73 2.75
N TYR A 194 -8.89 -17.31 2.67
CA TYR A 194 -8.42 -16.50 1.54
C TYR A 194 -8.60 -17.21 0.19
N ILE A 195 -8.24 -18.49 0.11
CA ILE A 195 -8.38 -19.26 -1.13
C ILE A 195 -9.87 -19.47 -1.47
N LYS A 196 -10.72 -19.72 -0.48
CA LYS A 196 -12.15 -19.85 -0.64
C LYS A 196 -12.80 -18.57 -1.19
N ASP A 197 -12.32 -17.42 -0.72
CA ASP A 197 -12.79 -16.10 -1.17
C ASP A 197 -12.25 -15.72 -2.56
N ASN A 198 -11.23 -16.45 -3.06
CA ASN A 198 -10.60 -16.23 -4.37
C ASN A 198 -10.66 -17.52 -5.23
N PRO A 199 -11.84 -17.95 -5.68
CA PRO A 199 -12.04 -19.24 -6.36
C PRO A 199 -11.37 -19.33 -7.75
N ASP A 200 -10.93 -18.20 -8.31
CA ASP A 200 -10.25 -18.12 -9.60
C ASP A 200 -8.76 -18.54 -9.53
N ILE A 201 -8.23 -18.78 -8.33
CA ILE A 201 -6.87 -19.30 -8.17
C ILE A 201 -6.81 -20.73 -8.71
N THR A 202 -6.05 -20.91 -9.79
CA THR A 202 -5.92 -22.19 -10.48
C THR A 202 -4.78 -23.07 -9.96
N THR A 203 -3.71 -22.43 -9.48
CA THR A 203 -2.51 -23.15 -9.06
C THR A 203 -1.83 -22.46 -7.88
N ILE A 204 -1.43 -23.24 -6.89
CA ILE A 204 -0.68 -22.80 -5.72
C ILE A 204 0.64 -23.56 -5.66
N PHE A 205 1.75 -22.83 -5.59
CA PHE A 205 3.08 -23.38 -5.38
C PHE A 205 3.54 -23.07 -3.95
N SER A 206 4.08 -24.06 -3.26
CA SER A 206 4.76 -23.88 -1.97
C SER A 206 6.26 -23.92 -2.18
N VAL A 207 6.97 -22.87 -1.76
CA VAL A 207 8.41 -22.72 -2.06
C VAL A 207 9.30 -23.38 -1.00
N ARG A 208 8.85 -23.55 0.25
CA ARG A 208 9.67 -24.13 1.33
C ARG A 208 8.92 -25.13 2.22
N GLY A 209 9.73 -26.04 2.81
CA GLY A 209 9.29 -27.24 3.50
C GLY A 209 8.24 -27.11 4.62
N TYR A 210 8.15 -25.96 5.29
CA TYR A 210 7.13 -25.77 6.34
C TYR A 210 5.74 -25.61 5.75
N VAL A 211 5.59 -24.83 4.68
CA VAL A 211 4.29 -24.68 3.98
C VAL A 211 3.87 -26.00 3.34
N SER A 212 4.80 -26.88 3.00
CA SER A 212 4.50 -28.20 2.42
C SER A 212 3.70 -29.11 3.38
N LYS A 213 3.81 -28.91 4.70
CA LYS A 213 2.99 -29.62 5.69
C LYS A 213 1.50 -29.29 5.57
N PHE A 214 1.19 -28.06 5.14
CA PHE A 214 -0.19 -27.58 5.00
C PHE A 214 -0.79 -27.88 3.62
N VAL A 215 0.05 -28.26 2.65
CA VAL A 215 -0.40 -28.58 1.29
C VAL A 215 -1.51 -29.64 1.27
N PRO A 216 -1.47 -30.76 2.03
CA PRO A 216 -2.56 -31.72 2.09
C PRO A 216 -3.85 -31.11 2.63
N ILE A 217 -3.74 -30.27 3.65
CA ILE A 217 -4.88 -29.61 4.31
C ILE A 217 -5.49 -28.58 3.37
N ILE A 218 -4.65 -27.75 2.76
CA ILE A 218 -5.08 -26.79 1.74
C ILE A 218 -5.77 -27.54 0.59
N LYS A 219 -5.24 -28.67 0.14
CA LYS A 219 -5.86 -29.51 -0.89
C LYS A 219 -7.25 -30.02 -0.52
N SER A 220 -7.49 -30.36 0.74
CA SER A 220 -8.79 -30.84 1.20
C SER A 220 -9.86 -29.74 1.28
N LEU A 221 -9.43 -28.48 1.39
CA LEU A 221 -10.29 -27.31 1.57
C LEU A 221 -10.59 -26.56 0.28
N ILE A 222 -9.83 -26.84 -0.78
CA ILE A 222 -9.92 -26.15 -2.07
C ILE A 222 -10.86 -26.88 -3.03
N CYS A 223 -11.58 -26.12 -3.87
CA CYS A 223 -12.33 -26.64 -4.99
C CYS A 223 -11.49 -27.58 -5.86
N LYS A 224 -12.08 -28.68 -6.36
CA LYS A 224 -11.45 -29.73 -7.20
C LYS A 224 -10.66 -29.24 -8.43
N LYS A 225 -10.71 -27.92 -8.74
CA LYS A 225 -10.04 -27.32 -9.90
C LYS A 225 -8.64 -26.76 -9.59
N THR A 226 -8.32 -26.48 -8.33
CA THR A 226 -7.02 -25.86 -7.99
C THR A 226 -5.94 -26.92 -7.83
N LYS A 227 -4.83 -26.75 -8.54
CA LYS A 227 -3.64 -27.61 -8.45
C LYS A 227 -2.69 -27.06 -7.39
N VAL A 228 -2.21 -27.91 -6.51
CA VAL A 228 -1.23 -27.52 -5.48
C VAL A 228 0.05 -28.33 -5.67
N TYR A 229 1.17 -27.61 -5.80
CA TYR A 229 2.48 -28.19 -5.98
C TYR A 229 3.38 -27.76 -4.79
N SER A 230 4.17 -28.70 -4.27
CA SER A 230 5.23 -28.41 -3.32
C SER A 230 6.56 -28.59 -4.05
N PHE A 231 7.41 -27.56 -4.04
CA PHE A 231 8.79 -27.69 -4.45
C PHE A 231 9.56 -28.31 -3.28
N LEU A 232 9.84 -29.60 -3.35
CA LEU A 232 10.85 -30.22 -2.51
C LEU A 232 12.21 -29.60 -2.84
N LYS A 233 13.01 -29.31 -1.81
CA LYS A 233 14.37 -28.81 -1.95
C LYS A 233 15.14 -29.55 -3.05
N PHE A 234 15.74 -28.80 -3.96
CA PHE A 234 16.99 -29.20 -4.58
C PHE A 234 18.15 -28.80 -3.66
#